data_f6722efe6eb0c59d880194b9938b45e7
#
_entry.id   f6722efe6eb0c59d880194b9938b45e7
#
_cell.length_a   1.000
_cell.length_b   1.000
_cell.length_c   1.000
_cell.angle_alpha   90.00
_cell.angle_beta   90.00
_cell.angle_gamma   90.00
#
_symmetry.space_group_name_H-M   'P 1'
#
loop_
_entity.id
_entity.type
_entity.pdbx_description
1 polymer ?
#
loop_
_entity_poly.entity_id
_entity_poly.type
_entity_poly.pdbx_seq_one_letter_code
_entity_poly.pdbx_strand_id
1 'polypeptide(L)'
;MRAAVRLLAMATLALGSACALAEVNTPAPLAGTRWQLVRIIGLDDQLTVPDDPTRYVVEFDVNGRASLRADCNRTLTTWTSPGAGRVQFGAFASTRAACGTASLADRALRELPAIRSYSIRDGHLFLAALDETAAIWEFAPLIE
;
A
#
# COMPACT_ATOMS: atom_id res chain seq x y z
N MET A 1 -54.05 -12.49 -63.47
CA MET A 1 -52.61 -12.09 -63.27
C MET A 1 -52.53 -11.11 -62.12
N ARG A 2 -52.17 -11.55 -60.89
CA ARG A 2 -51.95 -10.71 -59.71
C ARG A 2 -50.58 -11.09 -59.16
N ALA A 3 -49.60 -10.20 -59.35
CA ALA A 3 -48.24 -10.33 -58.81
C ALA A 3 -48.25 -9.94 -57.35
N ALA A 4 -47.88 -10.89 -56.52
CA ALA A 4 -47.67 -10.63 -55.06
C ALA A 4 -46.22 -10.15 -54.84
N VAL A 5 -46.06 -8.89 -54.43
CA VAL A 5 -44.80 -8.32 -54.02
C VAL A 5 -44.57 -8.71 -52.53
N ARG A 6 -43.56 -9.53 -52.28
CA ARG A 6 -43.11 -9.85 -50.94
C ARG A 6 -42.09 -8.78 -50.48
N LEU A 7 -42.48 -7.97 -49.49
CA LEU A 7 -41.54 -7.12 -48.78
C LEU A 7 -40.72 -7.95 -47.81
N LEU A 8 -39.41 -8.05 -48.06
CA LEU A 8 -38.43 -8.51 -47.05
C LEU A 8 -38.12 -7.37 -46.09
N ALA A 9 -38.53 -7.52 -44.85
CA ALA A 9 -38.08 -6.65 -43.78
C ALA A 9 -36.67 -7.09 -43.34
N MET A 10 -35.64 -6.26 -43.62
CA MET A 10 -34.31 -6.45 -43.07
C MET A 10 -34.29 -5.89 -41.63
N ALA A 11 -34.21 -6.78 -40.65
CA ALA A 11 -33.94 -6.40 -39.28
C ALA A 11 -32.45 -6.15 -39.12
N THR A 12 -32.07 -4.89 -38.97
CA THR A 12 -30.69 -4.50 -38.61
C THR A 12 -30.48 -4.71 -37.12
N LEU A 13 -29.69 -5.74 -36.77
CA LEU A 13 -29.25 -5.99 -35.40
C LEU A 13 -28.12 -5.01 -35.06
N ALA A 14 -28.41 -3.96 -34.29
CA ALA A 14 -27.39 -3.07 -33.80
C ALA A 14 -26.66 -3.77 -32.64
N LEU A 15 -25.42 -4.24 -32.87
CA LEU A 15 -24.50 -4.66 -31.82
C LEU A 15 -24.02 -3.41 -31.11
N GLY A 16 -24.63 -3.10 -29.97
CA GLY A 16 -24.12 -2.12 -29.03
C GLY A 16 -22.86 -2.67 -28.34
N SER A 17 -21.68 -2.22 -28.78
CA SER A 17 -20.43 -2.43 -28.02
C SER A 17 -20.50 -1.63 -26.75
N ALA A 18 -20.86 -2.28 -25.63
CA ALA A 18 -20.66 -1.73 -24.31
C ALA A 18 -19.15 -1.72 -24.02
N CYS A 19 -18.49 -0.58 -24.21
CA CYS A 19 -17.18 -0.33 -23.61
C CYS A 19 -17.36 -0.35 -22.08
N ALA A 20 -17.07 -1.48 -21.47
CA ALA A 20 -16.87 -1.52 -20.03
C ALA A 20 -15.60 -0.67 -19.73
N LEU A 21 -15.80 0.53 -19.19
CA LEU A 21 -14.73 1.29 -18.63
C LEU A 21 -14.20 0.49 -17.44
N ALA A 22 -13.03 -0.14 -17.60
CA ALA A 22 -12.31 -0.71 -16.49
C ALA A 22 -12.04 0.44 -15.51
N GLU A 23 -12.63 0.41 -14.33
CA GLU A 23 -12.27 1.33 -13.25
C GLU A 23 -10.80 1.11 -12.96
N VAL A 24 -9.98 2.08 -13.34
CA VAL A 24 -8.58 2.14 -12.94
C VAL A 24 -8.60 2.38 -11.45
N ASN A 25 -8.46 1.32 -10.68
CA ASN A 25 -8.33 1.40 -9.23
C ASN A 25 -7.01 2.12 -8.92
N THR A 26 -7.05 3.45 -8.91
CA THR A 26 -5.90 4.29 -8.56
C THR A 26 -5.66 4.10 -7.08
N PRO A 27 -4.49 3.55 -6.66
CA PRO A 27 -4.18 3.41 -5.25
C PRO A 27 -4.30 4.77 -4.56
N ALA A 28 -4.87 4.77 -3.35
CA ALA A 28 -4.95 6.00 -2.57
C ALA A 28 -3.54 6.59 -2.36
N PRO A 29 -3.37 7.91 -2.52
CA PRO A 29 -2.07 8.54 -2.36
C PRO A 29 -1.59 8.39 -0.91
N LEU A 30 -0.29 8.10 -0.74
CA LEU A 30 0.34 8.06 0.59
C LEU A 30 0.61 9.45 1.15
N ALA A 31 0.72 10.46 0.27
CA ALA A 31 1.09 11.82 0.66
C ALA A 31 0.12 12.43 1.69
N GLY A 32 0.65 12.98 2.76
CA GLY A 32 -0.12 13.59 3.85
C GLY A 32 -0.82 12.57 4.76
N THR A 33 -0.38 11.32 4.77
CA THR A 33 -1.00 10.27 5.58
C THR A 33 -0.11 9.78 6.70
N ARG A 34 -0.73 9.31 7.79
CA ARG A 34 -0.06 8.76 8.98
C ARG A 34 -0.67 7.40 9.29
N TRP A 35 0.19 6.45 9.65
CA TRP A 35 -0.16 5.06 9.82
C TRP A 35 0.50 4.46 11.04
N GLN A 36 -0.26 3.70 11.82
CA GLN A 36 0.19 3.02 13.03
C GLN A 36 0.26 1.52 12.79
N LEU A 37 1.37 0.90 13.18
CA LEU A 37 1.58 -0.54 12.99
C LEU A 37 0.51 -1.35 13.73
N VAL A 38 -0.13 -2.26 13.00
CA VAL A 38 -1.07 -3.25 13.54
C VAL A 38 -0.34 -4.56 13.81
N ARG A 39 0.35 -5.07 12.80
CA ARG A 39 1.08 -6.34 12.84
C ARG A 39 2.07 -6.48 11.70
N ILE A 40 2.96 -7.43 11.85
CA ILE A 40 3.85 -7.91 10.79
C ILE A 40 3.46 -9.36 10.49
N ILE A 41 3.21 -9.66 9.23
CA ILE A 41 2.85 -10.99 8.74
C ILE A 41 4.12 -11.61 8.16
N GLY A 42 4.62 -12.65 8.79
CA GLY A 42 5.79 -13.39 8.34
C GLY A 42 5.47 -14.33 7.16
N LEU A 43 6.50 -14.97 6.61
CA LEU A 43 6.39 -15.90 5.47
C LEU A 43 5.59 -17.17 5.77
N ASP A 44 5.60 -17.56 7.00
CA ASP A 44 4.90 -18.74 7.54
C ASP A 44 3.55 -18.37 8.17
N ASP A 45 3.00 -17.23 7.76
CA ASP A 45 1.79 -16.64 8.32
C ASP A 45 1.88 -16.31 9.82
N GLN A 46 3.10 -16.34 10.38
CA GLN A 46 3.33 -15.93 11.76
C GLN A 46 3.04 -14.45 11.95
N LEU A 47 2.22 -14.14 12.93
CA LEU A 47 1.84 -12.76 13.25
C LEU A 47 2.72 -12.24 14.39
N THR A 48 3.36 -11.11 14.16
CA THR A 48 4.04 -10.33 15.19
C THR A 48 3.25 -9.05 15.45
N VAL A 49 2.75 -8.89 16.66
CA VAL A 49 1.98 -7.71 17.07
C VAL A 49 2.85 -6.89 18.03
N PRO A 50 2.94 -5.56 17.86
CA PRO A 50 3.66 -4.71 18.78
C PRO A 50 2.96 -4.66 20.15
N ASP A 51 3.73 -4.65 21.24
CA ASP A 51 3.18 -4.51 22.60
C ASP A 51 2.43 -3.18 22.77
N ASP A 52 2.96 -2.12 22.15
CA ASP A 52 2.36 -0.79 22.13
C ASP A 52 2.39 -0.24 20.68
N PRO A 53 1.29 -0.36 19.93
CA PRO A 53 1.21 0.14 18.55
C PRO A 53 1.52 1.64 18.40
N THR A 54 1.24 2.46 19.42
CA THR A 54 1.48 3.92 19.38
C THR A 54 2.97 4.29 19.23
N ARG A 55 3.85 3.33 19.48
CA ARG A 55 5.30 3.48 19.38
C ARG A 55 5.84 3.18 17.97
N TYR A 56 4.97 2.74 17.04
CA TYR A 56 5.35 2.36 15.66
C TYR A 56 4.46 3.09 14.66
N VAL A 57 4.93 4.25 14.21
CA VAL A 57 4.16 5.13 13.33
C VAL A 57 5.01 5.49 12.11
N VAL A 58 4.44 5.38 10.92
CA VAL A 58 5.00 5.91 9.69
C VAL A 58 4.16 7.08 9.20
N GLU A 59 4.83 8.12 8.74
CA GLU A 59 4.21 9.32 8.20
C GLU A 59 4.82 9.64 6.84
N PHE A 60 3.96 9.91 5.86
CA PHE A 60 4.32 10.31 4.51
C PHE A 60 3.95 11.78 4.31
N ASP A 61 4.94 12.66 4.32
CA ASP A 61 4.73 14.09 4.08
C ASP A 61 4.43 14.36 2.60
N VAL A 62 3.68 15.42 2.33
CA VAL A 62 3.34 15.86 0.96
C VAL A 62 4.56 16.32 0.15
N ASN A 63 5.68 16.65 0.82
CA ASN A 63 6.92 17.12 0.19
C ASN A 63 7.91 15.99 -0.13
N GLY A 64 7.48 14.72 -0.09
CA GLY A 64 8.34 13.57 -0.37
C GLY A 64 9.28 13.19 0.77
N ARG A 65 9.00 13.62 1.99
CA ARG A 65 9.69 13.17 3.21
C ARG A 65 8.84 12.10 3.90
N ALA A 66 9.51 11.16 4.53
CA ALA A 66 8.84 10.23 5.41
C ALA A 66 9.54 10.21 6.77
N SER A 67 8.78 10.04 7.82
CA SER A 67 9.29 9.79 9.15
C SER A 67 8.79 8.44 9.66
N LEU A 68 9.62 7.77 10.44
CA LEU A 68 9.27 6.53 11.11
C LEU A 68 9.60 6.66 12.60
N ARG A 69 8.63 6.44 13.44
CA ARG A 69 8.85 6.13 14.84
C ARG A 69 8.89 4.61 14.97
N ALA A 70 10.01 4.08 15.40
CA ALA A 70 10.20 2.66 15.68
C ALA A 70 10.59 2.51 17.14
N ASP A 71 9.60 2.42 18.00
CA ASP A 71 9.74 2.38 19.45
C ASP A 71 10.50 3.62 20.00
N CYS A 72 11.66 3.41 20.58
CA CYS A 72 12.51 4.48 21.10
C CYS A 72 13.34 5.19 20.00
N ASN A 73 13.34 4.68 18.76
CA ASN A 73 14.08 5.25 17.65
C ASN A 73 13.22 6.15 16.76
N ARG A 74 13.87 7.17 16.20
CA ARG A 74 13.32 8.08 15.21
C ARG A 74 14.11 7.97 13.94
N THR A 75 13.42 7.89 12.81
CA THR A 75 14.02 7.78 11.48
C THR A 75 13.43 8.82 10.56
N LEU A 76 14.28 9.40 9.72
CA LEU A 76 13.90 10.28 8.63
C LEU A 76 14.42 9.70 7.32
N THR A 77 13.62 9.80 6.28
CA THR A 77 13.98 9.40 4.92
C THR A 77 13.21 10.25 3.90
N THR A 78 13.50 10.08 2.64
CA THR A 78 12.64 10.55 1.54
C THR A 78 11.84 9.38 1.00
N TRP A 79 10.73 9.68 0.32
CA TRP A 79 9.94 8.66 -0.37
C TRP A 79 9.46 9.17 -1.72
N THR A 80 9.26 8.23 -2.64
CA THR A 80 8.64 8.48 -3.94
C THR A 80 7.70 7.32 -4.28
N SER A 81 6.73 7.60 -5.15
CA SER A 81 5.85 6.56 -5.71
C SER A 81 6.01 6.56 -7.24
N PRO A 82 6.91 5.75 -7.78
CA PRO A 82 7.20 5.73 -9.22
C PRO A 82 6.10 5.10 -10.08
N GLY A 83 5.03 4.62 -9.48
CA GLY A 83 3.87 4.02 -10.13
C GLY A 83 2.86 3.50 -9.13
N ALA A 84 1.70 3.08 -9.62
CA ALA A 84 0.63 2.54 -8.80
C ALA A 84 1.11 1.36 -7.94
N GLY A 85 0.84 1.40 -6.65
CA GLY A 85 1.27 0.36 -5.70
C GLY A 85 2.78 0.26 -5.47
N ARG A 86 3.56 1.23 -5.95
CA ARG A 86 5.02 1.25 -5.79
C ARG A 86 5.41 2.37 -4.84
N VAL A 87 6.33 2.06 -3.94
CA VAL A 87 6.95 3.04 -3.04
C VAL A 87 8.45 2.78 -2.98
N GLN A 88 9.23 3.85 -2.94
CA GLN A 88 10.68 3.80 -2.80
C GLN A 88 11.10 4.75 -1.70
N PHE A 89 11.88 4.24 -0.76
CA PHE A 89 12.52 5.05 0.27
C PHE A 89 13.95 5.39 -0.12
N GLY A 90 14.39 6.58 0.25
CA GLY A 90 15.78 7.00 0.17
C GLY A 90 16.62 6.44 1.32
N ALA A 91 17.77 7.07 1.57
CA ALA A 91 18.60 6.70 2.70
C ALA A 91 17.91 7.00 4.03
N PHE A 92 18.02 6.07 4.97
CA PHE A 92 17.47 6.18 6.31
C PHE A 92 18.47 6.83 7.26
N ALA A 93 18.11 7.99 7.81
CA ALA A 93 18.84 8.61 8.93
C ALA A 93 18.10 8.28 10.23
N SER A 94 18.69 7.46 11.08
CA SER A 94 18.02 6.91 12.26
C SER A 94 18.85 7.11 13.53
N THR A 95 18.17 7.40 14.64
CA THR A 95 18.76 7.19 15.97
C THR A 95 18.95 5.68 16.21
N ARG A 96 19.88 5.33 17.08
CA ARG A 96 20.17 3.92 17.40
C ARG A 96 20.25 3.73 18.92
N ALA A 97 19.16 4.08 19.58
CA ALA A 97 19.00 3.76 21.00
C ALA A 97 18.69 2.27 21.18
N ALA A 98 19.21 1.66 22.22
CA ALA A 98 18.82 0.33 22.63
C ALA A 98 17.42 0.38 23.25
N CYS A 99 16.43 -0.12 22.56
CA CYS A 99 15.07 -0.28 23.07
C CYS A 99 14.95 -1.59 23.87
N GLY A 100 13.85 -1.78 24.58
CA GLY A 100 13.62 -3.00 25.35
C GLY A 100 13.62 -4.28 24.50
N THR A 101 13.73 -5.44 25.13
CA THR A 101 13.88 -6.75 24.46
C THR A 101 12.68 -7.16 23.60
N ALA A 102 11.48 -6.66 23.91
CA ALA A 102 10.26 -6.89 23.12
C ALA A 102 10.11 -5.90 21.95
N SER A 103 11.09 -4.99 21.77
CA SER A 103 11.03 -3.95 20.75
C SER A 103 11.17 -4.51 19.33
N LEU A 104 10.32 -4.02 18.42
CA LEU A 104 10.43 -4.28 16.99
C LEU A 104 11.29 -3.25 16.25
N ALA A 105 11.98 -2.34 16.97
CA ALA A 105 12.76 -1.25 16.38
C ALA A 105 13.87 -1.78 15.46
N ASP A 106 14.65 -2.74 15.90
CA ASP A 106 15.74 -3.31 15.09
C ASP A 106 15.20 -4.03 13.85
N ARG A 107 14.06 -4.69 13.96
CA ARG A 107 13.39 -5.33 12.82
C ARG A 107 12.91 -4.27 11.82
N ALA A 108 12.27 -3.21 12.29
CA ALA A 108 11.81 -2.11 11.46
C ALA A 108 12.97 -1.45 10.71
N LEU A 109 14.08 -1.15 11.39
CA LEU A 109 15.26 -0.52 10.79
C LEU A 109 15.99 -1.41 9.77
N ARG A 110 15.85 -2.72 9.87
CA ARG A 110 16.40 -3.66 8.88
C ARG A 110 15.49 -3.86 7.68
N GLU A 111 14.18 -4.01 7.89
CA GLU A 111 13.25 -4.46 6.85
C GLU A 111 12.64 -3.30 6.05
N LEU A 112 12.29 -2.17 6.70
CA LEU A 112 11.62 -1.07 6.02
C LEU A 112 12.43 -0.42 4.89
N PRO A 113 13.76 -0.32 4.93
CA PRO A 113 14.53 0.17 3.78
C PRO A 113 14.39 -0.67 2.50
N ALA A 114 14.02 -1.93 2.63
CA ALA A 114 13.81 -2.85 1.50
C ALA A 114 12.39 -2.80 0.91
N ILE A 115 11.45 -2.07 1.52
CA ILE A 115 10.08 -1.93 1.03
C ILE A 115 10.09 -1.29 -0.36
N ARG A 116 9.29 -1.87 -1.28
CA ARG A 116 9.18 -1.41 -2.67
C ARG A 116 7.73 -1.36 -3.17
N SER A 117 6.80 -1.92 -2.42
CA SER A 117 5.38 -1.94 -2.78
C SER A 117 4.48 -1.56 -1.62
N TYR A 118 3.33 -1.02 -1.96
CA TYR A 118 2.25 -0.79 -1.01
C TYR A 118 0.90 -1.12 -1.62
N SER A 119 -0.04 -1.43 -0.77
CA SER A 119 -1.47 -1.47 -1.11
C SER A 119 -2.29 -0.92 0.05
N ILE A 120 -3.43 -0.33 -0.27
CA ILE A 120 -4.42 0.06 0.73
C ILE A 120 -5.66 -0.80 0.49
N ARG A 121 -6.03 -1.59 1.49
CA ARG A 121 -7.17 -2.51 1.45
C ARG A 121 -7.94 -2.39 2.76
N ASP A 122 -9.26 -2.28 2.68
CA ASP A 122 -10.12 -2.15 3.86
C ASP A 122 -9.69 -1.04 4.83
N GLY A 123 -9.13 0.05 4.28
CA GLY A 123 -8.61 1.18 5.05
C GLY A 123 -7.24 0.96 5.69
N HIS A 124 -6.60 -0.19 5.54
CA HIS A 124 -5.27 -0.49 6.06
C HIS A 124 -4.21 -0.38 4.97
N LEU A 125 -3.04 0.13 5.36
CA LEU A 125 -1.84 0.18 4.52
C LEU A 125 -1.01 -1.10 4.72
N PHE A 126 -0.67 -1.74 3.62
CA PHE A 126 0.25 -2.88 3.59
C PHE A 126 1.52 -2.47 2.86
N LEU A 127 2.66 -2.62 3.53
CA LEU A 127 3.99 -2.36 2.96
C LEU A 127 4.74 -3.68 2.81
N ALA A 128 5.33 -3.92 1.64
CA ALA A 128 6.08 -5.12 1.36
C ALA A 128 7.33 -4.85 0.51
N ALA A 129 8.36 -5.66 0.63
CA ALA A 129 9.43 -5.72 -0.34
C ALA A 129 8.91 -6.37 -1.65
N LEU A 130 9.69 -6.31 -2.73
CA LEU A 130 9.34 -7.03 -3.97
C LEU A 130 9.67 -8.52 -3.88
N ASP A 131 10.45 -8.91 -2.92
CA ASP A 131 10.80 -10.28 -2.65
C ASP A 131 9.64 -10.96 -1.91
N GLU A 132 9.10 -12.05 -2.48
CA GLU A 132 8.05 -12.86 -1.89
C GLU A 132 8.49 -13.52 -0.56
N THR A 133 9.77 -13.47 -0.26
CA THR A 133 10.36 -13.97 1.00
C THR A 133 10.37 -12.92 2.12
N ALA A 134 9.81 -11.75 1.90
CA ALA A 134 9.78 -10.68 2.90
C ALA A 134 8.45 -10.61 3.63
N ALA A 135 8.51 -10.20 4.90
CA ALA A 135 7.32 -9.97 5.70
C ALA A 135 6.49 -8.81 5.15
N ILE A 136 5.19 -8.86 5.40
CA ILE A 136 4.24 -7.79 5.10
C ILE A 136 3.97 -7.00 6.38
N TRP A 137 4.11 -5.69 6.30
CA TRP A 137 3.86 -4.76 7.40
C TRP A 137 2.47 -4.15 7.22
N GLU A 138 1.54 -4.43 8.13
CA GLU A 138 0.17 -3.92 8.11
C GLU A 138 0.00 -2.77 9.10
N PHE A 139 -0.53 -1.66 8.62
CA PHE A 139 -0.76 -0.45 9.39
C PHE A 139 -2.23 -0.01 9.30
N ALA A 140 -2.77 0.50 10.39
CA ALA A 140 -4.05 1.21 10.43
C ALA A 140 -3.85 2.72 10.27
N PRO A 141 -4.82 3.46 9.73
CA PRO A 141 -4.74 4.91 9.65
C PRO A 141 -4.70 5.53 11.05
N LEU A 142 -3.79 6.46 11.25
CA LEU A 142 -3.74 7.28 12.46
C LEU A 142 -4.46 8.60 12.15
N ILE A 143 -5.71 8.68 12.53
CA ILE A 143 -6.57 9.86 12.39
C ILE A 143 -6.42 10.68 13.68
N GLU A 144 -6.08 11.97 13.55
CA GLU A 144 -6.11 12.94 14.67
C GLU A 144 -7.53 13.43 14.93
#